data_d5cadea1af526157cc0584dec055008f
#
_entry.id   d5cadea1af526157cc0584dec055008f
#
_cell.length_a   1.000
_cell.length_b   1.000
_cell.length_c   1.000
_cell.angle_alpha   90.00
_cell.angle_beta   90.00
_cell.angle_gamma   90.00
#
_symmetry.space_group_name_H-M   'P 1'
#
loop_
_entity.id
_entity.type
_entity.pdbx_description
1 polymer ?
#
loop_
_entity_poly.entity_id
_entity_poly.type
_entity_poly.pdbx_seq_one_letter_code
_entity_poly.pdbx_strand_id
1 'polypeptide(L)'
;MTPPVKPVNMIRAVWQGERQFETGRVGQPVARIDGDGAAGQSPPDALLSALATCSAIDVVDILAKRHTPVTALEVEVVGERRATHPRRYVAIDLTFHITGSDVERVHAERAVALSLERYCSVASSLAPDIVVHTVVELNGERGETVQAVIGR
;
A
#
# COMPACT_ATOMS: atom_id res chain seq x y z
N MET A 1 34.91 -6.15 -2.08
CA MET A 1 33.57 -5.59 -1.89
C MET A 1 32.71 -6.60 -1.14
N THR A 2 32.17 -6.20 -0.02
CA THR A 2 31.25 -7.09 0.73
C THR A 2 29.90 -7.16 -0.02
N PRO A 3 29.34 -8.35 -0.26
CA PRO A 3 28.04 -8.43 -0.93
C PRO A 3 26.98 -7.73 -0.09
N PRO A 4 25.96 -7.12 -0.72
CA PRO A 4 24.90 -6.45 0.01
C PRO A 4 24.19 -7.43 0.94
N VAL A 5 24.04 -7.02 2.20
CA VAL A 5 23.29 -7.81 3.17
C VAL A 5 21.81 -7.80 2.80
N LYS A 6 21.23 -8.99 2.64
CA LYS A 6 19.79 -9.12 2.38
C LYS A 6 19.03 -8.73 3.64
N PRO A 7 18.10 -7.78 3.59
CA PRO A 7 17.27 -7.45 4.73
C PRO A 7 16.36 -8.63 5.10
N VAL A 8 16.25 -8.90 6.40
CA VAL A 8 15.38 -9.95 6.92
C VAL A 8 14.44 -9.34 7.94
N ASN A 9 13.15 -9.57 7.76
CA ASN A 9 12.11 -9.13 8.68
C ASN A 9 11.56 -10.36 9.42
N MET A 10 11.34 -10.21 10.74
CA MET A 10 10.69 -11.24 11.56
C MET A 10 9.48 -10.64 12.25
N ILE A 11 8.33 -11.25 12.05
CA ILE A 11 7.06 -10.87 12.66
C ILE A 11 6.60 -12.07 13.52
N ARG A 12 6.04 -11.75 14.69
CA ARG A 12 5.31 -12.72 15.51
C ARG A 12 3.83 -12.43 15.42
N ALA A 13 3.03 -13.48 15.30
CA ALA A 13 1.58 -13.45 15.44
C ALA A 13 1.20 -14.27 16.67
N VAL A 14 0.63 -13.62 17.67
CA VAL A 14 0.28 -14.25 18.96
C VAL A 14 -1.23 -14.29 19.10
N TRP A 15 -1.78 -15.48 19.22
CA TRP A 15 -3.22 -15.69 19.36
C TRP A 15 -3.74 -15.10 20.67
N GLN A 16 -4.85 -14.39 20.60
CA GLN A 16 -5.50 -13.69 21.71
C GLN A 16 -6.89 -14.26 22.08
N GLY A 17 -7.24 -15.38 21.50
CA GLY A 17 -8.56 -15.98 21.63
C GLY A 17 -9.41 -15.79 20.37
N GLU A 18 -10.39 -16.64 20.18
CA GLU A 18 -11.26 -16.65 19.01
C GLU A 18 -10.49 -16.58 17.69
N ARG A 19 -10.70 -15.58 16.86
CA ARG A 19 -9.98 -15.37 15.59
C ARG A 19 -9.05 -14.16 15.62
N GLN A 20 -8.66 -13.73 16.84
CA GLN A 20 -7.88 -12.52 17.07
C GLN A 20 -6.40 -12.83 17.33
N PHE A 21 -5.54 -11.98 16.76
CA PHE A 21 -4.09 -12.05 16.91
C PHE A 21 -3.51 -10.65 17.15
N GLU A 22 -2.43 -10.61 17.90
CA GLU A 22 -1.53 -9.44 17.93
C GLU A 22 -0.30 -9.76 17.10
N THR A 23 0.05 -8.86 16.18
CA THR A 23 1.15 -9.06 15.23
C THR A 23 2.12 -7.89 15.26
N GLY A 24 3.41 -8.19 15.14
CA GLY A 24 4.44 -7.16 15.10
C GLY A 24 5.82 -7.74 15.35
N ARG A 25 6.80 -6.86 15.38
CA ARG A 25 8.16 -7.23 15.80
C ARG A 25 8.22 -7.32 17.34
N VAL A 26 9.05 -8.20 17.84
CA VAL A 26 9.26 -8.32 19.30
C VAL A 26 9.75 -7.00 19.89
N GLY A 27 9.10 -6.53 20.96
CA GLY A 27 9.45 -5.29 21.64
C GLY A 27 8.99 -4.03 20.93
N GLN A 28 8.22 -4.14 19.85
CA GLN A 28 7.63 -3.02 19.10
C GLN A 28 6.10 -2.97 19.29
N PRO A 29 5.46 -1.83 19.02
CA PRO A 29 4.00 -1.76 18.99
C PRO A 29 3.40 -2.83 18.07
N VAL A 30 2.25 -3.38 18.49
CA VAL A 30 1.55 -4.42 17.76
C VAL A 30 0.29 -3.89 17.09
N ALA A 31 -0.13 -4.55 16.00
CA ALA A 31 -1.41 -4.37 15.38
C ALA A 31 -2.34 -5.53 15.74
N ARG A 32 -3.63 -5.26 15.91
CA ARG A 32 -4.65 -6.29 16.07
C ARG A 32 -5.14 -6.73 14.69
N ILE A 33 -5.10 -8.04 14.46
CA ILE A 33 -5.68 -8.70 13.30
C ILE A 33 -6.83 -9.58 13.79
N ASP A 34 -7.99 -9.47 13.15
CA ASP A 34 -9.18 -10.22 13.51
C ASP A 34 -9.80 -10.86 12.26
N GLY A 35 -9.88 -12.18 12.24
CA GLY A 35 -10.49 -12.91 11.13
C GLY A 35 -11.95 -12.54 10.85
N ASP A 36 -12.66 -12.00 11.85
CA ASP A 36 -14.04 -11.52 11.71
C ASP A 36 -14.12 -10.02 11.38
N GLY A 37 -13.00 -9.31 11.39
CA GLY A 37 -12.92 -7.89 11.04
C GLY A 37 -13.57 -6.94 12.06
N ALA A 38 -13.84 -7.40 13.28
CA ALA A 38 -14.54 -6.63 14.30
C ALA A 38 -13.59 -5.85 15.21
N ALA A 39 -12.57 -6.50 15.76
CA ALA A 39 -11.61 -5.89 16.69
C ALA A 39 -10.32 -5.41 15.99
N GLY A 40 -10.21 -5.62 14.71
CA GLY A 40 -9.08 -5.21 13.87
C GLY A 40 -9.35 -5.57 12.42
N GLN A 41 -8.43 -5.22 11.55
CA GLN A 41 -8.51 -5.60 10.14
C GLN A 41 -8.48 -7.12 9.98
N SER A 42 -9.21 -7.63 8.99
CA SER A 42 -9.01 -9.02 8.55
C SER A 42 -7.62 -9.19 7.89
N PRO A 43 -7.07 -10.40 7.84
CA PRO A 43 -5.80 -10.61 7.13
C PRO A 43 -5.78 -10.12 5.68
N PRO A 44 -6.82 -10.37 4.85
CA PRO A 44 -6.86 -9.78 3.50
C PRO A 44 -6.89 -8.26 3.48
N ASP A 45 -7.62 -7.61 4.40
CA ASP A 45 -7.64 -6.14 4.52
C ASP A 45 -6.28 -5.60 4.95
N ALA A 46 -5.57 -6.29 5.82
CA ALA A 46 -4.22 -5.92 6.24
C ALA A 46 -3.22 -5.91 5.06
N LEU A 47 -3.38 -6.82 4.10
CA LEU A 47 -2.58 -6.82 2.87
C LEU A 47 -2.84 -5.56 2.02
N LEU A 48 -4.11 -5.15 1.88
CA LEU A 48 -4.47 -3.90 1.19
C LEU A 48 -3.93 -2.67 1.94
N SER A 49 -4.01 -2.66 3.26
CA SER A 49 -3.43 -1.59 4.08
C SER A 49 -1.91 -1.51 3.93
N ALA A 50 -1.23 -2.65 3.85
CA ALA A 50 0.21 -2.68 3.61
C ALA A 50 0.57 -2.09 2.24
N LEU A 51 -0.18 -2.42 1.19
CA LEU A 51 0.01 -1.84 -0.14
C LEU A 51 -0.23 -0.34 -0.14
N ALA A 52 -1.33 0.12 0.46
CA ALA A 52 -1.68 1.54 0.55
C ALA A 52 -0.59 2.34 1.26
N THR A 53 -0.18 1.90 2.44
CA THR A 53 0.81 2.63 3.25
C THR A 53 2.21 2.57 2.65
N CYS A 54 2.64 1.45 2.11
CA CYS A 54 3.93 1.32 1.47
C CYS A 54 4.05 2.27 0.26
N SER A 55 3.05 2.30 -0.60
CA SER A 55 3.04 3.21 -1.75
C SER A 55 2.87 4.68 -1.34
N ALA A 56 2.06 4.97 -0.32
CA ALA A 56 1.86 6.32 0.19
C ALA A 56 3.13 6.93 0.79
N ILE A 57 3.92 6.16 1.52
CA ILE A 57 5.21 6.60 2.07
C ILE A 57 6.13 7.09 0.95
N ASP A 58 6.22 6.35 -0.14
CA ASP A 58 7.03 6.74 -1.30
C ASP A 58 6.54 8.05 -1.92
N VAL A 59 5.21 8.22 -2.06
CA VAL A 59 4.63 9.46 -2.61
C VAL A 59 4.97 10.66 -1.73
N VAL A 60 4.83 10.53 -0.42
CA VAL A 60 5.21 11.59 0.55
C VAL A 60 6.69 11.95 0.39
N ASP A 61 7.56 10.95 0.35
CA ASP A 61 9.01 11.16 0.27
C ASP A 61 9.42 11.78 -1.07
N ILE A 62 8.86 11.31 -2.18
CA ILE A 62 9.19 11.81 -3.52
C ILE A 62 8.78 13.28 -3.66
N LEU A 63 7.56 13.63 -3.22
CA LEU A 63 7.08 15.01 -3.31
C LEU A 63 7.80 15.95 -2.34
N ALA A 64 8.17 15.46 -1.16
CA ALA A 64 9.00 16.23 -0.22
C ALA A 64 10.39 16.53 -0.80
N LYS A 65 11.04 15.57 -1.45
CA LYS A 65 12.34 15.75 -2.13
C LYS A 65 12.28 16.73 -3.29
N ARG A 66 11.11 16.91 -3.90
CA ARG A 66 10.86 17.93 -4.92
C ARG A 66 10.60 19.33 -4.34
N HIS A 67 10.58 19.46 -3.02
CA HIS A 67 10.18 20.69 -2.32
C HIS A 67 8.73 21.10 -2.57
N THR A 68 7.87 20.12 -2.87
CA THR A 68 6.41 20.28 -3.01
C THR A 68 5.71 19.29 -2.08
N PRO A 69 5.84 19.47 -0.75
CA PRO A 69 5.32 18.49 0.21
C PRO A 69 3.79 18.42 0.15
N VAL A 70 3.28 17.23 0.42
CA VAL A 70 1.84 17.04 0.63
C VAL A 70 1.44 17.61 1.99
N THR A 71 0.26 18.20 2.08
CA THR A 71 -0.35 18.64 3.35
C THR A 71 -1.36 17.64 3.88
N ALA A 72 -1.93 16.81 3.00
CA ALA A 72 -2.76 15.66 3.36
C ALA A 72 -2.66 14.59 2.27
N LEU A 73 -2.75 13.36 2.68
CA LEU A 73 -2.77 12.21 1.79
C LEU A 73 -3.67 11.11 2.38
N GLU A 74 -4.63 10.69 1.58
CA GLU A 74 -5.47 9.52 1.88
C GLU A 74 -5.40 8.56 0.69
N VAL A 75 -5.34 7.27 0.95
CA VAL A 75 -5.37 6.24 -0.09
C VAL A 75 -6.55 5.32 0.16
N GLU A 76 -7.49 5.31 -0.76
CA GLU A 76 -8.56 4.32 -0.80
C GLU A 76 -8.10 3.12 -1.62
N VAL A 77 -8.35 1.93 -1.10
CA VAL A 77 -7.99 0.68 -1.78
C VAL A 77 -9.22 -0.19 -1.91
N VAL A 78 -9.52 -0.60 -3.12
CA VAL A 78 -10.58 -1.57 -3.40
C VAL A 78 -9.94 -2.82 -3.99
N GLY A 79 -10.04 -3.94 -3.29
CA GLY A 79 -9.53 -5.23 -3.73
C GLY A 79 -10.65 -6.16 -4.15
N GLU A 80 -10.62 -6.61 -5.38
CA GLU A 80 -11.51 -7.66 -5.89
C GLU A 80 -10.88 -9.03 -5.67
N ARG A 81 -11.62 -9.92 -5.02
CA ARG A 81 -11.21 -11.30 -4.76
C ARG A 81 -11.99 -12.26 -5.65
N ARG A 82 -11.38 -13.37 -6.06
CA ARG A 82 -12.14 -14.42 -6.74
C ARG A 82 -13.16 -15.08 -5.79
N ALA A 83 -14.24 -15.59 -6.35
CA ALA A 83 -15.35 -16.18 -5.57
C ALA A 83 -15.00 -17.54 -4.95
N THR A 84 -14.08 -18.30 -5.56
CA THR A 84 -13.69 -19.64 -5.13
C THR A 84 -12.45 -19.63 -4.26
N HIS A 85 -12.32 -20.61 -3.36
CA HIS A 85 -11.12 -20.76 -2.52
C HIS A 85 -9.89 -21.19 -3.34
N PRO A 86 -8.70 -20.74 -2.95
CA PRO A 86 -8.47 -19.62 -2.02
C PRO A 86 -8.92 -18.29 -2.65
N ARG A 87 -9.64 -17.47 -1.89
CA ARG A 87 -10.19 -16.18 -2.34
C ARG A 87 -9.10 -15.11 -2.42
N ARG A 88 -8.14 -15.31 -3.32
CA ARG A 88 -7.04 -14.35 -3.54
C ARG A 88 -7.52 -13.10 -4.25
N TYR A 89 -6.79 -12.01 -4.13
CA TYR A 89 -7.03 -10.81 -4.94
C TYR A 89 -6.68 -11.07 -6.40
N VAL A 90 -7.50 -10.55 -7.29
CA VAL A 90 -7.31 -10.61 -8.75
C VAL A 90 -7.20 -9.22 -9.38
N ALA A 91 -7.79 -8.21 -8.74
CA ALA A 91 -7.66 -6.81 -9.13
C ALA A 91 -7.63 -5.92 -7.90
N ILE A 92 -6.87 -4.82 -7.96
CA ILE A 92 -6.78 -3.84 -6.89
C ILE A 92 -6.79 -2.45 -7.52
N ASP A 93 -7.69 -1.58 -7.02
CA ASP A 93 -7.78 -0.19 -7.42
C ASP A 93 -7.33 0.70 -6.26
N LEU A 94 -6.39 1.61 -6.52
CA LEU A 94 -5.85 2.58 -5.58
C LEU A 94 -6.25 3.99 -6.01
N THR A 95 -6.92 4.73 -5.14
CA THR A 95 -7.19 6.15 -5.34
C THR A 95 -6.38 6.96 -4.34
N PHE A 96 -5.46 7.78 -4.83
CA PHE A 96 -4.63 8.66 -4.03
C PHE A 96 -5.25 10.05 -3.97
N HIS A 97 -5.81 10.41 -2.83
CA HIS A 97 -6.31 11.77 -2.56
C HIS A 97 -5.17 12.61 -2.00
N ILE A 98 -4.59 13.45 -2.85
CA ILE A 98 -3.41 14.27 -2.51
C ILE A 98 -3.83 15.72 -2.37
N THR A 99 -3.46 16.34 -1.26
CA THR A 99 -3.59 17.79 -1.05
C THR A 99 -2.22 18.41 -0.88
N GLY A 100 -1.97 19.47 -1.62
CA GLY A 100 -0.72 20.23 -1.56
C GLY A 100 -0.76 21.36 -2.58
N SER A 101 -0.63 22.61 -2.12
CA SER A 101 -0.79 23.81 -2.98
C SER A 101 0.27 23.91 -4.08
N ASP A 102 1.46 23.37 -3.84
CA ASP A 102 2.59 23.46 -4.78
C ASP A 102 2.77 22.18 -5.60
N VAL A 103 1.90 21.19 -5.41
CA VAL A 103 1.97 19.90 -6.11
C VAL A 103 1.33 20.03 -7.48
N GLU A 104 2.09 19.76 -8.53
CA GLU A 104 1.56 19.67 -9.88
C GLU A 104 1.11 18.25 -10.20
N ARG A 105 0.05 18.11 -11.00
CA ARG A 105 -0.53 16.82 -11.38
C ARG A 105 0.49 15.86 -11.96
N VAL A 106 1.29 16.31 -12.89
CA VAL A 106 2.30 15.47 -13.56
C VAL A 106 3.29 14.87 -12.55
N HIS A 107 3.62 15.61 -11.49
CA HIS A 107 4.54 15.13 -10.46
C HIS A 107 3.85 14.22 -9.44
N ALA A 108 2.60 14.48 -9.11
CA ALA A 108 1.80 13.60 -8.26
C ALA A 108 1.59 12.22 -8.94
N GLU A 109 1.18 12.22 -10.19
CA GLU A 109 0.99 10.99 -10.97
C GLU A 109 2.31 10.24 -11.17
N ARG A 110 3.40 10.96 -11.42
CA ARG A 110 4.73 10.34 -11.54
C ARG A 110 5.21 9.75 -10.23
N ALA A 111 4.94 10.38 -9.09
CA ALA A 111 5.29 9.85 -7.77
C ALA A 111 4.60 8.51 -7.50
N VAL A 112 3.30 8.42 -7.79
CA VAL A 112 2.54 7.16 -7.67
C VAL A 112 3.10 6.09 -8.60
N ALA A 113 3.34 6.41 -9.87
CA ALA A 113 3.89 5.47 -10.84
C ALA A 113 5.28 4.95 -10.42
N LEU A 114 6.16 5.84 -9.95
CA LEU A 114 7.50 5.47 -9.48
C LEU A 114 7.46 4.57 -8.25
N SER A 115 6.56 4.84 -7.31
CA SER A 115 6.38 3.96 -6.15
C SER A 115 6.12 2.53 -6.59
N LEU A 116 5.11 2.31 -7.41
CA LEU A 116 4.68 0.96 -7.81
C LEU A 116 5.68 0.28 -8.75
N GLU A 117 6.31 1.05 -9.63
CA GLU A 117 7.29 0.51 -10.60
C GLU A 117 8.64 0.19 -9.96
N ARG A 118 9.08 0.96 -8.94
CA ARG A 118 10.47 0.90 -8.47
C ARG A 118 10.66 0.65 -6.98
N TYR A 119 9.80 1.20 -6.11
CA TYR A 119 10.11 1.30 -4.70
C TYR A 119 9.22 0.49 -3.77
N CYS A 120 7.95 0.29 -4.11
CA CYS A 120 6.99 -0.39 -3.23
C CYS A 120 7.27 -1.89 -3.17
N SER A 121 7.93 -2.32 -2.09
CA SER A 121 8.25 -3.73 -1.85
C SER A 121 7.00 -4.60 -1.67
N VAL A 122 5.91 -4.03 -1.15
CA VAL A 122 4.63 -4.73 -1.00
C VAL A 122 4.02 -5.02 -2.37
N ALA A 123 3.93 -4.02 -3.25
CA ALA A 123 3.43 -4.21 -4.61
C ALA A 123 4.24 -5.28 -5.37
N SER A 124 5.56 -5.19 -5.27
CA SER A 124 6.49 -6.15 -5.88
C SER A 124 6.34 -7.58 -5.37
N SER A 125 5.80 -7.75 -4.16
CA SER A 125 5.57 -9.04 -3.49
C SER A 125 4.22 -9.67 -3.82
N LEU A 126 3.33 -8.92 -4.50
CA LEU A 126 2.02 -9.43 -4.93
C LEU A 126 2.17 -10.40 -6.12
N ALA A 127 1.17 -11.27 -6.29
CA ALA A 127 1.15 -12.16 -7.45
C ALA A 127 1.16 -11.34 -8.76
N PRO A 128 1.96 -11.74 -9.75
CA PRO A 128 2.19 -10.92 -10.95
C PRO A 128 0.97 -10.77 -11.87
N ASP A 129 -0.05 -11.61 -11.71
CA ASP A 129 -1.29 -11.57 -12.47
C ASP A 129 -2.37 -10.67 -11.84
N ILE A 130 -2.13 -10.09 -10.67
CA ILE A 130 -3.03 -9.09 -10.07
C ILE A 130 -2.96 -7.82 -10.91
N VAL A 131 -4.12 -7.40 -11.43
CA VAL A 131 -4.24 -6.13 -12.17
C VAL A 131 -4.38 -5.00 -11.15
N VAL A 132 -3.53 -3.98 -11.25
CA VAL A 132 -3.55 -2.82 -10.36
C VAL A 132 -3.85 -1.56 -11.18
N HIS A 133 -4.87 -0.80 -10.77
CA HIS A 133 -5.18 0.50 -11.33
C HIS A 133 -4.94 1.59 -10.29
N THR A 134 -4.55 2.75 -10.75
CA THR A 134 -4.37 3.95 -9.91
C THR A 134 -5.14 5.14 -10.46
N VAL A 135 -5.61 5.96 -9.55
CA VAL A 135 -6.17 7.28 -9.82
C VAL A 135 -5.54 8.27 -8.86
N VAL A 136 -5.15 9.43 -9.35
CA VAL A 136 -4.74 10.56 -8.51
C VAL A 136 -5.82 11.61 -8.50
N GLU A 137 -6.35 11.90 -7.32
CA GLU A 137 -7.20 13.06 -7.07
C GLU A 137 -6.36 14.13 -6.38
N LEU A 138 -6.05 15.20 -7.09
CA LEU A 138 -5.18 16.27 -6.62
C LEU A 138 -6.00 17.52 -6.30
N ASN A 139 -5.95 17.95 -5.04
CA ASN A 139 -6.68 19.13 -4.56
C ASN A 139 -8.18 19.11 -4.97
N GLY A 140 -8.80 17.94 -4.86
CA GLY A 140 -10.21 17.71 -5.21
C GLY A 140 -10.49 17.41 -6.67
N GLU A 141 -9.51 17.48 -7.56
CA GLU A 141 -9.67 17.18 -8.98
C GLU A 141 -9.22 15.74 -9.31
N ARG A 142 -10.15 14.93 -9.78
CA ARG A 142 -9.91 13.55 -10.16
C ARG A 142 -9.19 13.46 -11.50
N GLY A 143 -8.09 12.71 -11.54
CA GLY A 143 -7.37 12.38 -12.75
C GLY A 143 -7.89 11.12 -13.44
N GLU A 144 -7.16 10.67 -14.43
CA GLU A 144 -7.49 9.47 -15.20
C GLU A 144 -7.13 8.19 -14.44
N THR A 145 -7.86 7.11 -14.71
CA THR A 145 -7.50 5.78 -14.26
C THR A 145 -6.39 5.21 -15.13
N VAL A 146 -5.32 4.76 -14.50
CA VAL A 146 -4.14 4.21 -15.19
C VAL A 146 -3.88 2.80 -14.68
N GLN A 147 -3.62 1.86 -15.59
CA GLN A 147 -3.10 0.56 -15.16
C GLN A 147 -1.64 0.71 -14.77
N ALA A 148 -1.34 0.35 -13.52
CA ALA A 148 0.00 0.49 -12.97
C ALA A 148 0.95 -0.56 -13.54
N VAL A 149 2.20 -0.16 -13.75
CA VAL A 149 3.32 -1.08 -13.96
C VAL A 149 3.92 -1.39 -12.60
N ILE A 150 3.95 -2.66 -12.25
CA ILE A 150 4.52 -3.13 -10.98
C ILE A 150 5.94 -3.65 -11.21
N GLY A 151 6.89 -3.14 -10.43
CA GLY A 151 8.26 -3.62 -10.45
C GLY A 151 8.37 -5.07 -9.96
N ARG A 152 9.35 -5.84 -10.52
CA ARG A 152 9.63 -7.24 -10.15
C ARG A 152 11.13 -7.44 -9.96
#